data_156b46eafce03ed8ce7a62af2d4b0c34
#
_entry.id   156b46eafce03ed8ce7a62af2d4b0c34
#
_cell.length_a   1.000
_cell.length_b   1.000
_cell.length_c   1.000
_cell.angle_alpha   90.00
_cell.angle_beta   90.00
_cell.angle_gamma   90.00
#
_symmetry.space_group_name_H-M   'P 1'
#
loop_
_entity.id
_entity.type
_entity.pdbx_description
1 polymer ?
#
loop_
_entity_poly.entity_id
_entity_poly.type
_entity_poly.pdbx_seq_one_letter_code
_entity_poly.pdbx_strand_id
1 'polypeptide(L)'
;MVFSFLSGLSHETIAPVVLVISFMASIYSSKKHNNHKVWWSFLLVLLGTIILIASPGNFSRIHNEDEWINWRNATAMEKMTRFFTVLLPKALKVMSPLWLLSILLILLRFVFTERKDIVLSVLFLLAGLGSILVMMFSPQLPDRALSASAIFILISCAISFFHLLLSENKNSHAIVYLMGFILCAAFLYSYYLIFNATHILTQQNEVRNITIQKNIEKGYKAFTIPNFYRPMSLKVGDAFLPYHSPYLDIAAEWGKRYGIDRIDIRDIYFDYSAIIYGRRIEINSHPIFNTVYLRKNTNITGSSILLSLKDIPNVEPAISENYLSFDIMVVDRGGRPVQIATESEEKNKFYLYSISGQNIIGFMVGLKPNEIRAVLVNGQEIRL
;
A
#
# COMPACT_ATOMS: atom_id res chain seq x y z
N MET A 1 25.90 13.78 -20.50
CA MET A 1 24.85 14.50 -21.25
C MET A 1 23.54 13.70 -21.32
N VAL A 2 23.50 12.44 -21.78
CA VAL A 2 22.25 11.64 -21.83
C VAL A 2 21.58 11.53 -20.45
N PHE A 3 22.33 11.18 -19.39
CA PHE A 3 21.79 11.10 -18.03
C PHE A 3 21.27 12.44 -17.51
N SER A 4 21.83 13.56 -17.91
CA SER A 4 21.34 14.89 -17.54
C SER A 4 19.95 15.16 -18.15
N PHE A 5 19.74 14.78 -19.40
CA PHE A 5 18.45 14.87 -20.05
C PHE A 5 17.40 13.95 -19.41
N LEU A 6 17.77 12.68 -19.18
CA LEU A 6 16.91 11.70 -18.54
C LEU A 6 16.53 12.09 -17.11
N SER A 7 17.43 12.73 -16.36
CA SER A 7 17.11 13.21 -15.00
C SER A 7 16.06 14.33 -15.01
N GLY A 8 16.04 15.17 -16.06
CA GLY A 8 14.99 16.16 -16.26
C GLY A 8 13.63 15.57 -16.63
N LEU A 9 13.60 14.36 -17.20
CA LEU A 9 12.39 13.60 -17.54
C LEU A 9 11.91 12.66 -16.43
N SER A 10 12.60 12.58 -15.30
CA SER A 10 12.40 11.48 -14.33
C SER A 10 11.04 11.51 -13.63
N HIS A 11 10.67 12.62 -13.01
CA HIS A 11 9.42 12.77 -12.26
C HIS A 11 9.14 14.25 -11.99
N GLU A 12 7.87 14.63 -11.95
CA GLU A 12 7.41 16.01 -11.75
C GLU A 12 7.94 16.66 -10.46
N THR A 13 8.20 15.90 -9.41
CA THR A 13 8.75 16.40 -8.15
C THR A 13 10.28 16.32 -8.05
N ILE A 14 10.92 15.45 -8.84
CA ILE A 14 12.37 15.31 -8.88
C ILE A 14 12.99 16.35 -9.82
N ALA A 15 12.42 16.50 -11.01
CA ALA A 15 12.99 17.32 -12.07
C ALA A 15 13.26 18.78 -11.66
N PRO A 16 12.36 19.51 -10.99
CA PRO A 16 12.63 20.88 -10.54
C PRO A 16 13.79 20.96 -9.53
N VAL A 17 13.89 19.98 -8.62
CA VAL A 17 14.95 19.95 -7.61
C VAL A 17 16.30 19.65 -8.25
N VAL A 18 16.35 18.68 -9.17
CA VAL A 18 17.56 18.37 -9.94
C VAL A 18 17.97 19.56 -10.80
N LEU A 19 17.00 20.32 -11.35
CA LEU A 19 17.27 21.54 -12.10
C LEU A 19 17.98 22.58 -11.22
N VAL A 20 17.50 22.83 -10.01
CA VAL A 20 18.14 23.76 -9.06
C VAL A 20 19.54 23.27 -8.67
N ILE A 21 19.70 21.99 -8.34
CA ILE A 21 21.00 21.41 -8.00
C ILE A 21 21.98 21.54 -9.16
N SER A 22 21.57 21.22 -10.40
CA SER A 22 22.41 21.31 -11.59
C SER A 22 22.80 22.76 -11.92
N PHE A 23 21.90 23.72 -11.69
CA PHE A 23 22.19 25.14 -11.81
C PHE A 23 23.25 25.60 -10.83
N MET A 24 23.08 25.26 -9.52
CA MET A 24 24.08 25.61 -8.50
C MET A 24 25.44 24.97 -8.76
N ALA A 25 25.44 23.70 -9.19
CA ALA A 25 26.67 22.98 -9.56
C ALA A 25 27.35 23.62 -10.76
N SER A 26 26.59 24.14 -11.75
CA SER A 26 27.14 24.81 -12.92
C SER A 26 27.80 26.16 -12.55
N ILE A 27 27.17 26.94 -11.66
CA ILE A 27 27.75 28.17 -11.14
C ILE A 27 29.05 27.87 -10.37
N TYR A 28 29.00 26.90 -9.46
CA TYR A 28 30.17 26.55 -8.63
C TYR A 28 31.33 26.05 -9.48
N SER A 29 31.09 25.14 -10.41
CA SER A 29 32.12 24.55 -11.29
C SER A 29 32.70 25.60 -12.24
N SER A 30 31.85 26.50 -12.76
CA SER A 30 32.31 27.59 -13.64
C SER A 30 33.23 28.56 -12.88
N LYS A 31 32.88 28.92 -11.63
CA LYS A 31 33.69 29.85 -10.84
C LYS A 31 34.98 29.23 -10.32
N LYS A 32 34.96 27.99 -9.86
CA LYS A 32 36.11 27.34 -9.18
C LYS A 32 37.08 26.67 -10.17
N HIS A 33 36.54 26.05 -11.21
CA HIS A 33 37.30 25.20 -12.13
C HIS A 33 37.33 25.74 -13.55
N ASN A 34 36.79 26.91 -13.83
CA ASN A 34 36.63 27.50 -15.16
C ASN A 34 36.04 26.51 -16.19
N ASN A 35 35.18 25.58 -15.73
CA ASN A 35 34.62 24.51 -16.55
C ASN A 35 33.23 24.88 -17.05
N HIS A 36 33.14 25.56 -18.18
CA HIS A 36 31.89 25.97 -18.79
C HIS A 36 31.08 24.81 -19.41
N LYS A 37 31.69 23.61 -19.61
CA LYS A 37 30.95 22.45 -20.18
C LYS A 37 29.82 21.95 -19.28
N VAL A 38 29.84 22.26 -18.00
CA VAL A 38 28.78 21.87 -17.03
C VAL A 38 27.45 22.55 -17.35
N TRP A 39 27.46 23.72 -18.01
CA TRP A 39 26.26 24.40 -18.46
C TRP A 39 25.45 23.60 -19.48
N TRP A 40 26.09 22.78 -20.30
CA TRP A 40 25.39 21.85 -21.20
C TRP A 40 24.57 20.82 -20.44
N SER A 41 25.08 20.34 -19.29
CA SER A 41 24.32 19.43 -18.43
C SER A 41 23.08 20.10 -17.85
N PHE A 42 23.21 21.37 -17.37
CA PHE A 42 22.06 22.15 -16.89
C PHE A 42 21.03 22.37 -17.99
N LEU A 43 21.45 22.77 -19.20
CA LEU A 43 20.53 23.00 -20.31
C LEU A 43 19.77 21.73 -20.72
N LEU A 44 20.42 20.57 -20.65
CA LEU A 44 19.77 19.28 -20.93
C LEU A 44 18.76 18.90 -19.84
N VAL A 45 19.07 19.16 -18.55
CA VAL A 45 18.11 18.98 -17.44
C VAL A 45 16.92 19.91 -17.65
N LEU A 46 17.17 21.17 -17.98
CA LEU A 46 16.12 22.17 -18.24
C LEU A 46 15.21 21.71 -19.37
N LEU A 47 15.77 21.29 -20.51
CA LEU A 47 15.01 20.79 -21.66
C LEU A 47 14.14 19.58 -21.28
N GLY A 48 14.71 18.60 -20.56
CA GLY A 48 13.95 17.44 -20.05
C GLY A 48 12.80 17.86 -19.13
N THR A 49 13.07 18.78 -18.21
CA THR A 49 12.05 19.30 -17.28
C THR A 49 10.90 20.02 -18.03
N ILE A 50 11.22 20.82 -19.04
CA ILE A 50 10.21 21.49 -19.88
C ILE A 50 9.34 20.46 -20.61
N ILE A 51 9.95 19.44 -21.22
CA ILE A 51 9.21 18.37 -21.92
C ILE A 51 8.31 17.60 -20.95
N LEU A 52 8.80 17.29 -19.74
CA LEU A 52 8.01 16.60 -18.71
C LEU A 52 6.78 17.42 -18.31
N ILE A 53 6.97 18.70 -17.98
CA ILE A 53 5.87 19.59 -17.56
C ILE A 53 4.88 19.84 -18.70
N ALA A 54 5.37 19.97 -19.93
CA ALA A 54 4.56 20.17 -21.13
C ALA A 54 3.93 18.88 -21.67
N SER A 55 4.00 17.77 -20.94
CA SER A 55 3.44 16.49 -21.41
C SER A 55 1.90 16.55 -21.51
N PRO A 56 1.30 15.92 -22.55
CA PRO A 56 -0.17 15.93 -22.74
C PRO A 56 -0.96 15.40 -21.54
N GLY A 57 -0.40 14.43 -20.81
CA GLY A 57 -1.03 13.87 -19.60
C GLY A 57 -1.17 14.88 -18.47
N ASN A 58 -0.22 15.79 -18.31
CA ASN A 58 -0.29 16.86 -17.32
C ASN A 58 -1.34 17.91 -17.70
N PHE A 59 -1.41 18.27 -18.97
CA PHE A 59 -2.46 19.16 -19.47
C PHE A 59 -3.85 18.58 -19.32
N SER A 60 -4.05 17.29 -19.60
CA SER A 60 -5.33 16.62 -19.44
C SER A 60 -5.82 16.64 -17.99
N ARG A 61 -4.94 16.35 -17.03
CA ARG A 61 -5.29 16.42 -15.59
C ARG A 61 -5.73 17.80 -15.16
N ILE A 62 -4.95 18.83 -15.53
CA ILE A 62 -5.21 20.21 -15.11
C ILE A 62 -6.57 20.72 -15.65
N HIS A 63 -7.07 20.19 -16.76
CA HIS A 63 -8.28 20.68 -17.41
C HIS A 63 -9.52 19.84 -17.12
N ASN A 64 -9.38 18.56 -16.81
CA ASN A 64 -10.50 17.62 -16.76
C ASN A 64 -10.87 17.16 -15.34
N GLU A 65 -10.01 17.39 -14.34
CA GLU A 65 -10.32 17.01 -12.97
C GLU A 65 -10.82 18.22 -12.16
N ASP A 66 -12.00 18.14 -11.57
CA ASP A 66 -12.64 19.23 -10.80
C ASP A 66 -11.75 19.77 -9.68
N GLU A 67 -11.00 18.89 -9.00
CA GLU A 67 -10.06 19.30 -7.95
C GLU A 67 -8.95 20.22 -8.49
N TRP A 68 -8.43 19.96 -9.70
CA TRP A 68 -7.42 20.78 -10.32
C TRP A 68 -7.99 22.11 -10.82
N ILE A 69 -9.23 22.13 -11.29
CA ILE A 69 -9.93 23.36 -11.70
C ILE A 69 -10.08 24.29 -10.50
N ASN A 70 -10.59 23.76 -9.37
CA ASN A 70 -10.74 24.50 -8.13
C ASN A 70 -9.39 25.00 -7.61
N TRP A 71 -8.36 24.12 -7.64
CA TRP A 71 -7.02 24.48 -7.20
C TRP A 71 -6.36 25.57 -8.06
N ARG A 72 -6.58 25.56 -9.36
CA ARG A 72 -6.08 26.60 -10.27
C ARG A 72 -6.62 27.98 -9.89
N ASN A 73 -7.87 28.03 -9.50
CA ASN A 73 -8.57 29.27 -9.12
C ASN A 73 -8.26 29.73 -7.68
N ALA A 74 -7.67 28.86 -6.86
CA ALA A 74 -7.29 29.19 -5.49
C ALA A 74 -6.18 30.25 -5.46
N THR A 75 -6.26 31.15 -4.49
CA THR A 75 -5.25 32.21 -4.28
C THR A 75 -3.91 31.61 -3.82
N ALA A 76 -2.83 32.34 -4.02
CA ALA A 76 -1.50 31.91 -3.54
C ALA A 76 -1.50 31.66 -2.01
N MET A 77 -2.23 32.49 -1.26
CA MET A 77 -2.34 32.34 0.20
C MET A 77 -3.07 31.05 0.60
N GLU A 78 -4.15 30.71 -0.07
CA GLU A 78 -4.86 29.44 0.17
C GLU A 78 -3.97 28.23 -0.12
N LYS A 79 -3.20 28.26 -1.22
CA LYS A 79 -2.23 27.22 -1.57
C LYS A 79 -1.16 27.07 -0.51
N MET A 80 -0.57 28.18 -0.06
CA MET A 80 0.43 28.18 1.03
C MET A 80 -0.17 27.69 2.33
N THR A 81 -1.33 28.18 2.73
CA THR A 81 -1.99 27.75 3.97
C THR A 81 -2.23 26.23 3.95
N ARG A 82 -2.83 25.71 2.89
CA ARG A 82 -3.07 24.26 2.76
C ARG A 82 -1.76 23.46 2.76
N PHE A 83 -0.73 23.96 2.10
CA PHE A 83 0.57 23.30 2.10
C PHE A 83 1.10 23.15 3.52
N PHE A 84 1.18 24.24 4.29
CA PHE A 84 1.77 24.22 5.64
C PHE A 84 0.89 23.54 6.67
N THR A 85 -0.45 23.58 6.54
CA THR A 85 -1.37 23.00 7.54
C THR A 85 -1.71 21.55 7.27
N VAL A 86 -1.67 21.08 6.02
CA VAL A 86 -2.13 19.73 5.65
C VAL A 86 -1.03 18.91 4.97
N LEU A 87 -0.45 19.40 3.86
CA LEU A 87 0.43 18.59 3.03
C LEU A 87 1.80 18.35 3.68
N LEU A 88 2.43 19.40 4.20
CA LEU A 88 3.74 19.28 4.84
C LEU A 88 3.68 18.43 6.13
N PRO A 89 2.74 18.62 7.07
CA PRO A 89 2.61 17.74 8.22
C PRO A 89 2.37 16.27 7.86
N LYS A 90 1.54 16.00 6.84
CA LYS A 90 1.32 14.64 6.32
C LYS A 90 2.63 14.06 5.80
N ALA A 91 3.36 14.79 4.95
CA ALA A 91 4.64 14.34 4.38
C ALA A 91 5.68 14.06 5.47
N LEU A 92 5.84 14.99 6.42
CA LEU A 92 6.78 14.84 7.54
C LEU A 92 6.41 13.65 8.42
N LYS A 93 5.12 13.42 8.69
CA LYS A 93 4.64 12.28 9.49
C LYS A 93 4.96 10.95 8.80
N VAL A 94 4.63 10.83 7.51
CA VAL A 94 4.88 9.60 6.74
C VAL A 94 6.36 9.29 6.64
N MET A 95 7.18 10.31 6.41
CA MET A 95 8.62 10.15 6.20
C MET A 95 9.47 10.36 7.46
N SER A 96 8.83 10.51 8.62
CA SER A 96 9.54 10.78 9.89
C SER A 96 10.71 9.82 10.19
N PRO A 97 10.64 8.50 9.94
CA PRO A 97 11.78 7.62 10.21
C PRO A 97 13.00 7.95 9.34
N LEU A 98 12.80 8.30 8.07
CA LEU A 98 13.89 8.67 7.16
C LEU A 98 14.49 10.02 7.52
N TRP A 99 13.68 11.01 7.88
CA TRP A 99 14.16 12.31 8.35
C TRP A 99 15.00 12.17 9.61
N LEU A 100 14.50 11.44 10.62
CA LEU A 100 15.22 11.19 11.86
C LEU A 100 16.52 10.45 11.62
N LEU A 101 16.53 9.43 10.77
CA LEU A 101 17.73 8.68 10.40
C LEU A 101 18.77 9.61 9.75
N SER A 102 18.36 10.43 8.78
CA SER A 102 19.28 11.34 8.07
C SER A 102 19.87 12.39 9.02
N ILE A 103 19.04 13.02 9.85
CA ILE A 103 19.50 13.99 10.85
C ILE A 103 20.47 13.33 11.84
N LEU A 104 20.15 12.14 12.35
CA LEU A 104 21.02 11.39 13.25
C LEU A 104 22.38 11.10 12.61
N LEU A 105 22.40 10.61 11.37
CA LEU A 105 23.64 10.32 10.65
C LEU A 105 24.48 11.59 10.40
N ILE A 106 23.86 12.72 10.09
CA ILE A 106 24.54 14.01 9.94
C ILE A 106 25.13 14.46 11.27
N LEU A 107 24.38 14.32 12.37
CA LEU A 107 24.87 14.67 13.72
C LEU A 107 26.06 13.78 14.14
N LEU A 108 25.95 12.46 13.92
CA LEU A 108 27.06 11.53 14.20
C LEU A 108 28.30 11.89 13.38
N ARG A 109 28.11 12.23 12.11
CA ARG A 109 29.20 12.68 11.26
C ARG A 109 29.83 13.99 11.77
N PHE A 110 29.02 14.94 12.23
CA PHE A 110 29.52 16.18 12.84
C PHE A 110 30.39 15.94 14.07
N VAL A 111 30.08 14.89 14.85
CA VAL A 111 30.82 14.53 16.06
C VAL A 111 32.12 13.76 15.73
N PHE A 112 32.08 12.85 14.76
CA PHE A 112 33.15 11.87 14.51
C PHE A 112 34.04 12.17 13.29
N THR A 113 33.67 13.16 12.45
CA THR A 113 34.43 13.49 11.24
C THR A 113 34.70 15.00 11.13
N GLU A 114 35.55 15.41 10.20
CA GLU A 114 35.81 16.82 9.94
C GLU A 114 34.59 17.55 9.34
N ARG A 115 34.36 18.78 9.78
CA ARG A 115 33.18 19.60 9.43
C ARG A 115 33.00 19.86 7.93
N LYS A 116 34.12 19.91 7.17
CA LYS A 116 34.10 20.30 5.73
C LYS A 116 33.24 19.43 4.84
N ASP A 117 32.99 18.20 5.26
CA ASP A 117 32.31 17.22 4.40
C ASP A 117 30.80 17.13 4.57
N ILE A 118 30.22 17.83 5.59
CA ILE A 118 28.80 17.72 5.93
C ILE A 118 27.87 18.37 4.89
N VAL A 119 28.40 19.37 4.17
CA VAL A 119 27.62 20.23 3.25
C VAL A 119 26.84 19.41 2.22
N LEU A 120 27.46 18.38 1.67
CA LEU A 120 26.79 17.56 0.64
C LEU A 120 25.60 16.76 1.19
N SER A 121 25.71 16.19 2.40
CA SER A 121 24.63 15.48 3.05
C SER A 121 23.46 16.42 3.39
N VAL A 122 23.77 17.61 3.89
CA VAL A 122 22.76 18.65 4.20
C VAL A 122 22.08 19.12 2.91
N LEU A 123 22.84 19.31 1.82
CA LEU A 123 22.29 19.70 0.52
C LEU A 123 21.24 18.69 0.04
N PHE A 124 21.53 17.37 0.10
CA PHE A 124 20.58 16.35 -0.29
C PHE A 124 19.39 16.23 0.67
N LEU A 125 19.59 16.48 1.97
CA LEU A 125 18.49 16.57 2.91
C LEU A 125 17.55 17.74 2.56
N LEU A 126 18.11 18.91 2.27
CA LEU A 126 17.36 20.09 1.82
C LEU A 126 16.69 19.86 0.44
N ALA A 127 17.33 19.09 -0.45
CA ALA A 127 16.71 18.67 -1.72
C ALA A 127 15.48 17.79 -1.49
N GLY A 128 15.52 16.91 -0.49
CA GLY A 128 14.35 16.14 -0.05
C GLY A 128 13.20 17.05 0.42
N LEU A 129 13.49 18.08 1.19
CA LEU A 129 12.50 19.08 1.58
C LEU A 129 12.00 19.87 0.36
N GLY A 130 12.90 20.27 -0.52
CA GLY A 130 12.58 20.99 -1.77
C GLY A 130 11.60 20.21 -2.64
N SER A 131 11.73 18.88 -2.74
CA SER A 131 10.81 18.05 -3.51
C SER A 131 9.39 18.03 -2.92
N ILE A 132 9.25 18.14 -1.60
CA ILE A 132 7.95 18.31 -0.94
C ILE A 132 7.39 19.71 -1.24
N LEU A 133 8.25 20.75 -1.23
CA LEU A 133 7.82 22.12 -1.54
C LEU A 133 7.24 22.26 -2.95
N VAL A 134 7.75 21.50 -3.92
CA VAL A 134 7.17 21.48 -5.29
C VAL A 134 5.70 21.08 -5.26
N MET A 135 5.27 20.25 -4.31
CA MET A 135 3.87 19.81 -4.17
C MET A 135 2.93 20.92 -3.67
N MET A 136 3.44 22.08 -3.29
CA MET A 136 2.62 23.28 -3.03
C MET A 136 1.79 23.68 -4.25
N PHE A 137 2.23 23.32 -5.44
CA PHE A 137 1.52 23.60 -6.70
C PHE A 137 0.52 22.49 -7.10
N SER A 138 0.36 21.45 -6.27
CA SER A 138 -0.58 20.34 -6.50
C SER A 138 -1.74 20.38 -5.50
N PRO A 139 -2.98 20.07 -5.91
CA PRO A 139 -4.12 19.97 -4.99
C PRO A 139 -3.99 18.76 -4.04
N GLN A 140 -3.24 17.74 -4.44
CA GLN A 140 -3.10 16.48 -3.72
C GLN A 140 -1.63 16.14 -3.48
N LEU A 141 -1.37 15.41 -2.39
CA LEU A 141 -0.08 14.78 -2.10
C LEU A 141 -0.30 13.25 -2.08
N PRO A 142 -0.27 12.57 -3.25
CA PRO A 142 -0.29 11.13 -3.27
C PRO A 142 1.01 10.58 -2.69
N ASP A 143 0.95 9.46 -1.98
CA ASP A 143 2.12 8.88 -1.30
C ASP A 143 3.28 8.57 -2.27
N ARG A 144 2.97 8.23 -3.52
CA ARG A 144 3.98 8.08 -4.58
C ARG A 144 4.81 9.33 -4.86
N ALA A 145 4.25 10.52 -4.62
CA ALA A 145 4.98 11.78 -4.82
C ALA A 145 6.09 11.99 -3.76
N LEU A 146 5.98 11.31 -2.61
CA LEU A 146 7.01 11.33 -1.57
C LEU A 146 8.25 10.51 -1.94
N SER A 147 8.19 9.66 -2.98
CA SER A 147 9.35 8.88 -3.46
C SER A 147 10.55 9.75 -3.83
N ALA A 148 10.30 10.93 -4.40
CA ALA A 148 11.35 11.90 -4.72
C ALA A 148 12.09 12.37 -3.47
N SER A 149 11.35 12.77 -2.44
CA SER A 149 11.91 13.17 -1.16
C SER A 149 12.68 12.01 -0.51
N ALA A 150 12.12 10.79 -0.55
CA ALA A 150 12.76 9.59 -0.03
C ALA A 150 14.13 9.35 -0.69
N ILE A 151 14.23 9.46 -2.01
CA ILE A 151 15.47 9.27 -2.76
C ILE A 151 16.54 10.26 -2.30
N PHE A 152 16.22 11.55 -2.21
CA PHE A 152 17.18 12.57 -1.78
C PHE A 152 17.63 12.37 -0.33
N ILE A 153 16.71 12.00 0.58
CA ILE A 153 17.05 11.72 1.97
C ILE A 153 17.93 10.46 2.07
N LEU A 154 17.64 9.41 1.28
CA LEU A 154 18.47 8.20 1.23
C LEU A 154 19.87 8.49 0.71
N ILE A 155 20.01 9.38 -0.28
CA ILE A 155 21.35 9.83 -0.76
C ILE A 155 22.07 10.56 0.37
N SER A 156 21.39 11.45 1.12
CA SER A 156 21.95 12.12 2.29
C SER A 156 22.43 11.12 3.35
N CYS A 157 21.60 10.10 3.64
CA CYS A 157 21.96 9.00 4.55
C CYS A 157 23.18 8.23 4.04
N ALA A 158 23.21 7.85 2.76
CA ALA A 158 24.29 7.08 2.17
C ALA A 158 25.64 7.83 2.21
N ILE A 159 25.62 9.12 1.88
CA ILE A 159 26.81 9.97 1.96
C ILE A 159 27.32 10.05 3.41
N SER A 160 26.43 10.29 4.36
CA SER A 160 26.81 10.39 5.78
C SER A 160 27.34 9.07 6.31
N PHE A 161 26.68 7.96 5.98
CA PHE A 161 27.09 6.62 6.36
C PHE A 161 28.44 6.23 5.79
N PHE A 162 28.69 6.53 4.51
CA PHE A 162 29.95 6.26 3.85
C PHE A 162 31.12 7.02 4.49
N HIS A 163 30.94 8.31 4.82
CA HIS A 163 31.98 9.09 5.49
C HIS A 163 32.25 8.63 6.93
N LEU A 164 31.22 8.16 7.65
CA LEU A 164 31.41 7.55 8.96
C LEU A 164 32.20 6.23 8.90
N LEU A 165 32.01 5.44 7.82
CA LEU A 165 32.78 4.22 7.57
C LEU A 165 34.24 4.50 7.24
N LEU A 166 34.54 5.61 6.55
CA LEU A 166 35.92 6.01 6.20
C LEU A 166 36.64 6.77 7.32
N SER A 167 35.94 7.07 8.42
CA SER A 167 36.53 7.74 9.58
C SER A 167 37.57 6.84 10.26
N GLU A 168 38.68 7.40 10.72
CA GLU A 168 39.68 6.66 11.51
C GLU A 168 39.23 6.34 12.93
N ASN A 169 38.09 6.88 13.36
CA ASN A 169 37.56 6.72 14.71
C ASN A 169 36.87 5.37 14.89
N LYS A 170 37.43 4.50 15.75
CA LYS A 170 36.89 3.16 16.03
C LYS A 170 35.45 3.19 16.55
N ASN A 171 35.07 4.20 17.31
CA ASN A 171 33.71 4.35 17.85
C ASN A 171 32.70 4.62 16.72
N SER A 172 33.10 5.36 15.68
CA SER A 172 32.25 5.60 14.52
C SER A 172 31.97 4.29 13.77
N HIS A 173 32.97 3.42 13.59
CA HIS A 173 32.80 2.12 12.97
C HIS A 173 31.82 1.21 13.77
N ALA A 174 31.96 1.15 15.09
CA ALA A 174 31.06 0.36 15.92
C ALA A 174 29.59 0.82 15.81
N ILE A 175 29.37 2.15 15.83
CA ILE A 175 28.03 2.74 15.66
C ILE A 175 27.47 2.43 14.27
N VAL A 176 28.26 2.58 13.22
CA VAL A 176 27.86 2.33 11.83
C VAL A 176 27.49 0.85 11.62
N TYR A 177 28.30 -0.08 12.13
CA TYR A 177 27.97 -1.51 12.06
C TYR A 177 26.71 -1.85 12.82
N LEU A 178 26.52 -1.28 14.02
CA LEU A 178 25.28 -1.50 14.81
C LEU A 178 24.05 -0.94 14.06
N MET A 179 24.15 0.27 13.53
CA MET A 179 23.06 0.86 12.73
C MET A 179 22.79 0.07 11.46
N GLY A 180 23.83 -0.36 10.75
CA GLY A 180 23.71 -1.22 9.57
C GLY A 180 23.00 -2.53 9.89
N PHE A 181 23.34 -3.15 11.00
CA PHE A 181 22.66 -4.37 11.48
C PHE A 181 21.19 -4.13 11.79
N ILE A 182 20.86 -3.05 12.53
CA ILE A 182 19.47 -2.69 12.85
C ILE A 182 18.66 -2.41 11.57
N LEU A 183 19.24 -1.64 10.62
CA LEU A 183 18.57 -1.34 9.35
C LEU A 183 18.36 -2.60 8.50
N CYS A 184 19.34 -3.49 8.45
CA CYS A 184 19.23 -4.78 7.76
C CYS A 184 18.13 -5.65 8.38
N ALA A 185 18.09 -5.76 9.70
CA ALA A 185 17.05 -6.50 10.42
C ALA A 185 15.64 -5.92 10.16
N ALA A 186 15.51 -4.58 10.21
CA ALA A 186 14.25 -3.88 9.92
C ALA A 186 13.82 -4.09 8.46
N PHE A 187 14.77 -4.05 7.50
CA PHE A 187 14.51 -4.33 6.09
C PHE A 187 14.03 -5.76 5.88
N LEU A 188 14.73 -6.74 6.43
CA LEU A 188 14.35 -8.15 6.31
C LEU A 188 12.98 -8.42 6.93
N TYR A 189 12.68 -7.82 8.08
CA TYR A 189 11.37 -7.92 8.69
C TYR A 189 10.27 -7.29 7.84
N SER A 190 10.51 -6.10 7.30
CA SER A 190 9.57 -5.42 6.40
C SER A 190 9.34 -6.22 5.12
N TYR A 191 10.42 -6.76 4.53
CA TYR A 191 10.34 -7.64 3.37
C TYR A 191 9.51 -8.90 3.65
N TYR A 192 9.73 -9.52 4.81
CA TYR A 192 8.94 -10.68 5.25
C TYR A 192 7.44 -10.36 5.35
N LEU A 193 7.08 -9.18 5.91
CA LEU A 193 5.69 -8.75 5.99
C LEU A 193 5.06 -8.55 4.62
N ILE A 194 5.76 -7.86 3.71
CA ILE A 194 5.30 -7.61 2.33
C ILE A 194 5.17 -8.93 1.57
N PHE A 195 6.17 -9.82 1.68
CA PHE A 195 6.14 -11.12 1.04
C PHE A 195 4.92 -11.94 1.47
N ASN A 196 4.65 -12.01 2.77
CA ASN A 196 3.48 -12.73 3.29
C ASN A 196 2.16 -12.11 2.81
N ALA A 197 2.05 -10.77 2.82
CA ALA A 197 0.86 -10.09 2.33
C ALA A 197 0.65 -10.36 0.82
N THR A 198 1.69 -10.25 0.01
CA THR A 198 1.63 -10.53 -1.43
C THR A 198 1.27 -11.98 -1.70
N HIS A 199 1.82 -12.93 -0.94
CA HIS A 199 1.51 -14.35 -1.07
C HIS A 199 0.01 -14.62 -0.83
N ILE A 200 -0.58 -14.03 0.23
CA ILE A 200 -2.02 -14.16 0.49
C ILE A 200 -2.85 -13.58 -0.66
N LEU A 201 -2.48 -12.38 -1.14
CA LEU A 201 -3.19 -11.76 -2.26
C LEU A 201 -3.11 -12.59 -3.54
N THR A 202 -1.98 -13.25 -3.78
CA THR A 202 -1.84 -14.19 -4.91
C THR A 202 -2.80 -15.37 -4.76
N GLN A 203 -2.91 -15.94 -3.58
CA GLN A 203 -3.86 -17.01 -3.29
C GLN A 203 -5.32 -16.56 -3.43
N GLN A 204 -5.64 -15.36 -2.96
CA GLN A 204 -6.98 -14.78 -3.15
C GLN A 204 -7.28 -14.55 -4.62
N ASN A 205 -6.32 -14.08 -5.40
CA ASN A 205 -6.48 -13.89 -6.84
C ASN A 205 -6.76 -15.20 -7.58
N GLU A 206 -6.14 -16.29 -7.16
CA GLU A 206 -6.43 -17.62 -7.70
C GLU A 206 -7.87 -18.03 -7.43
N VAL A 207 -8.37 -17.86 -6.20
CA VAL A 207 -9.78 -18.13 -5.86
C VAL A 207 -10.74 -17.25 -6.66
N ARG A 208 -10.40 -15.98 -6.88
CA ARG A 208 -11.19 -15.07 -7.72
C ARG A 208 -11.27 -15.55 -9.15
N ASN A 209 -10.15 -15.94 -9.74
CA ASN A 209 -10.11 -16.46 -11.11
C ASN A 209 -10.97 -17.72 -11.26
N ILE A 210 -10.88 -18.66 -10.30
CA ILE A 210 -11.73 -19.85 -10.28
C ILE A 210 -13.21 -19.47 -10.15
N THR A 211 -13.52 -18.48 -9.31
CA THR A 211 -14.90 -17.98 -9.14
C THR A 211 -15.45 -17.39 -10.44
N ILE A 212 -14.66 -16.55 -11.12
CA ILE A 212 -15.03 -15.97 -12.41
C ILE A 212 -15.30 -17.07 -13.45
N GLN A 213 -14.37 -18.01 -13.60
CA GLN A 213 -14.51 -19.10 -14.56
C GLN A 213 -15.77 -19.93 -14.31
N LYS A 214 -16.01 -20.36 -13.07
CA LYS A 214 -17.20 -21.15 -12.71
C LYS A 214 -18.50 -20.40 -12.95
N ASN A 215 -18.54 -19.09 -12.69
CA ASN A 215 -19.72 -18.28 -12.93
C ASN A 215 -20.00 -18.12 -14.44
N ILE A 216 -18.94 -17.96 -15.26
CA ILE A 216 -19.05 -17.93 -16.72
C ILE A 216 -19.52 -19.29 -17.26
N GLU A 217 -18.96 -20.40 -16.77
CA GLU A 217 -19.37 -21.76 -17.15
C GLU A 217 -20.85 -22.04 -16.83
N LYS A 218 -21.38 -21.44 -15.76
CA LYS A 218 -22.81 -21.48 -15.40
C LYS A 218 -23.68 -20.57 -16.26
N GLY A 219 -23.10 -19.80 -17.18
CA GLY A 219 -23.81 -18.90 -18.10
C GLY A 219 -24.21 -17.55 -17.49
N TYR A 220 -23.71 -17.20 -16.32
CA TYR A 220 -24.01 -15.89 -15.70
C TYR A 220 -23.32 -14.77 -16.49
N LYS A 221 -24.11 -13.77 -16.91
CA LYS A 221 -23.62 -12.59 -17.62
C LYS A 221 -23.28 -11.42 -16.71
N ALA A 222 -23.77 -11.42 -15.47
CA ALA A 222 -23.46 -10.45 -14.45
C ALA A 222 -23.36 -11.15 -13.09
N PHE A 223 -22.31 -10.85 -12.32
CA PHE A 223 -22.11 -11.42 -10.99
C PHE A 223 -21.15 -10.58 -10.14
N THR A 224 -21.14 -10.84 -8.84
CA THR A 224 -20.28 -10.18 -7.87
C THR A 224 -19.13 -11.09 -7.47
N ILE A 225 -17.92 -10.53 -7.37
CA ILE A 225 -16.73 -11.20 -6.83
C ILE A 225 -16.22 -10.49 -5.57
N PRO A 226 -15.55 -11.21 -4.65
CA PRO A 226 -14.95 -10.59 -3.49
C PRO A 226 -13.79 -9.67 -3.88
N ASN A 227 -13.64 -8.53 -3.19
CA ASN A 227 -12.44 -7.72 -3.23
C ASN A 227 -11.30 -8.42 -2.49
N PHE A 228 -10.09 -7.92 -2.62
CA PHE A 228 -8.97 -8.44 -1.84
C PHE A 228 -9.16 -8.12 -0.36
N TYR A 229 -9.16 -9.16 0.48
CA TYR A 229 -9.00 -9.01 1.90
C TYR A 229 -7.56 -8.62 2.22
N ARG A 230 -7.39 -7.47 2.87
CA ARG A 230 -6.07 -6.96 3.24
C ARG A 230 -5.79 -7.24 4.71
N PRO A 231 -4.71 -7.95 5.03
CA PRO A 231 -4.33 -8.10 6.43
C PRO A 231 -3.92 -6.73 7.02
N MET A 232 -4.57 -6.31 8.10
CA MET A 232 -4.36 -5.01 8.77
C MET A 232 -2.96 -4.81 9.38
N SER A 233 -2.04 -5.74 9.18
CA SER A 233 -0.69 -5.72 9.79
C SER A 233 0.26 -4.67 9.23
N LEU A 234 -0.07 -4.09 8.09
CA LEU A 234 0.76 -3.09 7.44
C LEU A 234 0.12 -1.71 7.60
N LYS A 235 0.38 -1.02 8.72
CA LYS A 235 -0.12 0.33 8.98
C LYS A 235 0.20 1.36 7.88
N VAL A 236 1.18 1.07 7.02
CA VAL A 236 1.65 1.95 5.92
C VAL A 236 1.59 1.26 4.56
N GLY A 237 1.34 -0.03 4.51
CA GLY A 237 1.43 -0.86 3.30
C GLY A 237 0.17 -0.93 2.46
N ASP A 238 -0.95 -0.40 2.92
CA ASP A 238 -2.22 -0.46 2.19
C ASP A 238 -2.16 0.19 0.81
N ALA A 239 -1.33 1.22 0.64
CA ALA A 239 -1.17 1.90 -0.63
C ALA A 239 -0.46 1.06 -1.71
N PHE A 240 0.30 0.04 -1.31
CA PHE A 240 1.07 -0.82 -2.23
C PHE A 240 0.37 -2.15 -2.56
N LEU A 241 -0.70 -2.47 -1.85
CA LEU A 241 -1.45 -3.69 -2.09
C LEU A 241 -2.54 -3.46 -3.14
N PRO A 242 -2.77 -4.41 -4.05
CA PRO A 242 -3.84 -4.29 -5.04
C PRO A 242 -5.19 -4.13 -4.33
N TYR A 243 -5.91 -3.12 -4.75
CA TYR A 243 -7.27 -2.83 -4.28
C TYR A 243 -8.10 -2.32 -5.45
N HIS A 244 -9.22 -2.95 -5.65
CA HIS A 244 -10.19 -2.47 -6.59
C HIS A 244 -11.24 -1.67 -5.83
N SER A 245 -11.26 -0.35 -6.08
CA SER A 245 -12.30 0.49 -5.49
C SER A 245 -13.67 0.04 -5.97
N PRO A 246 -14.61 -0.28 -5.09
CA PRO A 246 -15.97 -0.62 -5.48
C PRO A 246 -16.73 0.58 -6.10
N TYR A 247 -16.20 1.79 -5.92
CA TYR A 247 -16.78 3.04 -6.43
C TYR A 247 -16.29 3.43 -7.83
N LEU A 248 -15.30 2.74 -8.39
CA LEU A 248 -14.87 2.98 -9.76
C LEU A 248 -15.74 2.13 -10.68
N ASP A 249 -16.20 2.73 -11.78
CA ASP A 249 -16.99 2.05 -12.82
C ASP A 249 -16.13 1.10 -13.69
N ILE A 250 -15.39 0.25 -12.99
CA ILE A 250 -14.51 -0.77 -13.57
C ILE A 250 -15.32 -2.05 -13.88
N ALA A 251 -16.50 -2.19 -13.28
CA ALA A 251 -17.30 -3.41 -13.37
C ALA A 251 -17.66 -3.76 -14.82
N ALA A 252 -18.04 -2.77 -15.63
CA ALA A 252 -18.35 -2.97 -17.05
C ALA A 252 -17.09 -3.27 -17.89
N GLU A 253 -15.95 -2.64 -17.58
CA GLU A 253 -14.67 -2.91 -18.27
C GLU A 253 -14.16 -4.32 -17.97
N TRP A 254 -14.30 -4.76 -16.72
CA TRP A 254 -14.00 -6.14 -16.35
C TRP A 254 -14.91 -7.13 -17.03
N GLY A 255 -16.22 -6.83 -17.08
CA GLY A 255 -17.18 -7.64 -17.83
C GLY A 255 -16.75 -7.84 -19.29
N LYS A 256 -16.41 -6.75 -19.99
CA LYS A 256 -15.93 -6.80 -21.38
C LYS A 256 -14.69 -7.69 -21.56
N ARG A 257 -13.74 -7.64 -20.61
CA ARG A 257 -12.53 -8.47 -20.66
C ARG A 257 -12.81 -9.97 -20.65
N TYR A 258 -13.89 -10.38 -19.99
CA TYR A 258 -14.30 -11.78 -19.87
C TYR A 258 -15.47 -12.16 -20.81
N GLY A 259 -15.91 -11.21 -21.68
CA GLY A 259 -17.01 -11.44 -22.60
C GLY A 259 -18.39 -11.52 -21.94
N ILE A 260 -18.55 -10.87 -20.79
CA ILE A 260 -19.81 -10.79 -20.03
C ILE A 260 -20.20 -9.33 -19.80
N ASP A 261 -21.42 -9.10 -19.34
CA ASP A 261 -21.96 -7.74 -19.23
C ASP A 261 -21.32 -6.95 -18.08
N ARG A 262 -21.15 -7.60 -16.88
CA ARG A 262 -20.69 -6.89 -15.69
C ARG A 262 -20.10 -7.84 -14.64
N ILE A 263 -19.01 -7.40 -13.97
CA ILE A 263 -18.47 -8.01 -12.76
C ILE A 263 -18.40 -6.95 -11.66
N ASP A 264 -19.27 -7.05 -10.68
CA ASP A 264 -19.23 -6.20 -9.50
C ASP A 264 -18.18 -6.69 -8.50
N ILE A 265 -17.59 -5.76 -7.75
CA ILE A 265 -16.61 -6.06 -6.72
C ILE A 265 -17.19 -5.66 -5.38
N ARG A 266 -17.17 -6.58 -4.42
CA ARG A 266 -17.65 -6.33 -3.06
C ARG A 266 -16.50 -6.43 -2.07
N ASP A 267 -16.41 -5.47 -1.17
CA ASP A 267 -15.46 -5.52 -0.06
C ASP A 267 -15.80 -6.71 0.86
N ILE A 268 -14.75 -7.30 1.41
CA ILE A 268 -14.83 -8.50 2.24
C ILE A 268 -13.88 -8.35 3.44
N TYR A 269 -14.30 -8.87 4.60
CA TYR A 269 -13.60 -8.70 5.87
C TYR A 269 -12.92 -9.97 6.38
N PHE A 270 -12.89 -11.04 5.59
CA PHE A 270 -12.24 -12.30 5.91
C PHE A 270 -11.42 -12.83 4.73
N ASP A 271 -10.44 -13.67 5.02
CA ASP A 271 -9.60 -14.28 3.99
C ASP A 271 -10.32 -15.47 3.33
N TYR A 272 -10.97 -15.21 2.21
CA TYR A 272 -11.70 -16.22 1.45
C TYR A 272 -10.81 -17.24 0.73
N SER A 273 -9.51 -17.01 0.66
CA SER A 273 -8.59 -18.02 0.16
C SER A 273 -8.52 -19.28 1.04
N ALA A 274 -9.12 -19.21 2.22
CA ALA A 274 -9.35 -20.37 3.08
C ALA A 274 -10.10 -21.53 2.39
N ILE A 275 -10.90 -21.26 1.36
CA ILE A 275 -11.61 -22.27 0.58
C ILE A 275 -10.65 -23.28 -0.07
N ILE A 276 -9.48 -22.84 -0.54
CA ILE A 276 -8.48 -23.70 -1.19
C ILE A 276 -7.33 -24.01 -0.25
N TYR A 277 -6.89 -23.00 0.53
CA TYR A 277 -5.64 -23.06 1.31
C TYR A 277 -5.88 -23.20 2.81
N GLY A 278 -7.13 -23.22 3.27
CA GLY A 278 -7.49 -23.45 4.66
C GLY A 278 -7.64 -24.92 5.02
N ARG A 279 -7.74 -25.20 6.31
CA ARG A 279 -8.16 -26.51 6.80
C ARG A 279 -9.63 -26.70 6.51
N ARG A 280 -9.97 -27.74 5.76
CA ARG A 280 -11.34 -28.13 5.43
C ARG A 280 -11.84 -29.15 6.46
N ILE A 281 -13.03 -28.91 6.99
CA ILE A 281 -13.70 -29.81 7.94
C ILE A 281 -15.12 -30.06 7.40
N GLU A 282 -15.42 -31.31 7.11
CA GLU A 282 -16.74 -31.71 6.63
C GLU A 282 -17.73 -31.88 7.79
N ILE A 283 -18.94 -31.37 7.60
CA ILE A 283 -20.00 -31.38 8.60
C ILE A 283 -21.14 -32.28 8.09
N ASN A 284 -21.25 -33.47 8.66
CA ASN A 284 -22.30 -34.39 8.25
C ASN A 284 -23.62 -34.19 9.00
N SER A 285 -23.55 -33.64 10.22
CA SER A 285 -24.69 -33.59 11.15
C SER A 285 -25.47 -32.28 11.14
N HIS A 286 -24.96 -31.21 10.53
CA HIS A 286 -25.64 -29.91 10.52
C HIS A 286 -26.64 -29.79 9.37
N PRO A 287 -27.88 -29.29 9.59
CA PRO A 287 -28.89 -29.24 8.53
C PRO A 287 -28.58 -28.25 7.41
N ILE A 288 -27.89 -27.15 7.70
CA ILE A 288 -27.69 -26.02 6.79
C ILE A 288 -26.28 -26.02 6.18
N PHE A 289 -25.26 -26.37 6.98
CA PHE A 289 -23.86 -26.29 6.55
C PHE A 289 -23.28 -27.67 6.27
N ASN A 290 -22.42 -27.74 5.25
CA ASN A 290 -21.74 -28.97 4.84
C ASN A 290 -20.23 -28.94 5.12
N THR A 291 -19.62 -27.76 5.14
CA THR A 291 -18.17 -27.64 5.30
C THR A 291 -17.79 -26.36 6.06
N VAL A 292 -16.77 -26.47 6.92
CA VAL A 292 -16.06 -25.31 7.49
C VAL A 292 -14.69 -25.21 6.86
N TYR A 293 -14.31 -24.02 6.45
CA TYR A 293 -12.95 -23.71 6.09
C TYR A 293 -12.34 -22.80 7.17
N LEU A 294 -11.18 -23.17 7.67
CA LEU A 294 -10.50 -22.46 8.75
C LEU A 294 -9.10 -22.09 8.32
N ARG A 295 -8.77 -20.80 8.38
CA ARG A 295 -7.44 -20.32 8.04
C ARG A 295 -6.93 -19.31 9.04
N LYS A 296 -5.65 -19.46 9.45
CA LYS A 296 -4.94 -18.48 10.27
C LYS A 296 -4.68 -17.23 9.44
N ASN A 297 -5.03 -16.06 9.94
CA ASN A 297 -4.62 -14.79 9.37
C ASN A 297 -3.13 -14.56 9.60
N THR A 298 -2.37 -14.26 8.57
CA THR A 298 -0.91 -14.38 8.59
C THR A 298 -0.21 -13.33 9.44
N ASN A 299 -0.79 -12.18 9.62
CA ASN A 299 -0.12 -11.06 10.30
C ASN A 299 -0.92 -10.48 11.47
N ILE A 300 -2.04 -11.12 11.83
CA ILE A 300 -2.89 -10.73 12.94
C ILE A 300 -3.13 -11.98 13.81
N THR A 301 -3.25 -11.77 15.10
CA THR A 301 -3.78 -12.81 16.00
C THR A 301 -5.23 -13.03 15.60
N GLY A 302 -5.52 -14.11 14.89
CA GLY A 302 -6.88 -14.41 14.50
C GLY A 302 -6.98 -15.40 13.34
N SER A 303 -8.21 -15.81 13.05
CA SER A 303 -8.53 -16.72 11.98
C SER A 303 -9.75 -16.26 11.19
N SER A 304 -9.77 -16.57 9.91
CA SER A 304 -10.95 -16.50 9.05
C SER A 304 -11.66 -17.84 9.09
N ILE A 305 -12.96 -17.81 9.34
CA ILE A 305 -13.85 -18.98 9.36
C ILE A 305 -14.88 -18.78 8.26
N LEU A 306 -14.99 -19.76 7.38
CA LEU A 306 -15.98 -19.78 6.31
C LEU A 306 -16.87 -21.01 6.48
N LEU A 307 -18.16 -20.79 6.40
CA LEU A 307 -19.18 -21.84 6.47
C LEU A 307 -19.81 -21.99 5.10
N SER A 308 -19.63 -23.13 4.46
CA SER A 308 -20.29 -23.45 3.19
C SER A 308 -21.68 -24.01 3.45
N LEU A 309 -22.67 -23.44 2.80
CA LEU A 309 -24.06 -23.89 2.89
C LEU A 309 -24.29 -25.09 1.99
N LYS A 310 -25.16 -25.99 2.40
CA LYS A 310 -25.75 -27.01 1.54
C LYS A 310 -26.50 -26.32 0.42
N ASP A 311 -26.64 -26.98 -0.71
CA ASP A 311 -27.31 -26.42 -1.89
C ASP A 311 -28.64 -25.77 -1.52
N ILE A 312 -28.71 -24.47 -1.66
CA ILE A 312 -29.95 -23.71 -1.60
C ILE A 312 -30.39 -23.52 -3.05
N PRO A 313 -31.47 -24.17 -3.48
CA PRO A 313 -31.98 -23.97 -4.84
C PRO A 313 -32.32 -22.48 -5.03
N ASN A 314 -31.88 -21.92 -6.15
CA ASN A 314 -32.18 -20.55 -6.61
C ASN A 314 -31.48 -19.39 -5.90
N VAL A 315 -30.34 -19.59 -5.25
CA VAL A 315 -29.47 -18.46 -4.94
C VAL A 315 -28.62 -18.17 -6.18
N GLU A 316 -29.13 -17.34 -7.07
CA GLU A 316 -28.29 -16.72 -8.10
C GLU A 316 -27.14 -15.98 -7.40
N PRO A 317 -25.93 -15.89 -7.98
CA PRO A 317 -24.85 -15.01 -7.49
C PRO A 317 -25.28 -13.57 -7.72
N ALA A 318 -26.30 -13.19 -6.95
CA ALA A 318 -27.08 -12.00 -7.20
C ALA A 318 -26.26 -10.76 -6.88
N ILE A 319 -26.41 -9.77 -7.73
CA ILE A 319 -26.26 -8.34 -7.52
C ILE A 319 -27.08 -7.85 -6.28
N SER A 320 -27.90 -8.69 -5.66
CA SER A 320 -28.75 -8.34 -4.52
C SER A 320 -28.07 -8.64 -3.18
N GLU A 321 -28.27 -7.74 -2.23
CA GLU A 321 -27.84 -7.81 -0.84
C GLU A 321 -28.57 -8.93 -0.10
N ASN A 322 -28.19 -10.18 -0.37
CA ASN A 322 -28.74 -11.33 0.32
C ASN A 322 -28.03 -11.51 1.67
N TYR A 323 -28.68 -11.02 2.71
CA TYR A 323 -28.28 -11.28 4.09
C TYR A 323 -28.96 -12.55 4.59
N LEU A 324 -28.18 -13.38 5.24
CA LEU A 324 -28.69 -14.47 6.06
C LEU A 324 -28.53 -14.14 7.54
N SER A 325 -29.55 -14.44 8.32
CA SER A 325 -29.50 -14.21 9.75
C SER A 325 -29.20 -15.53 10.47
N PHE A 326 -28.08 -15.56 11.19
CA PHE A 326 -27.67 -16.70 12.01
C PHE A 326 -27.18 -16.22 13.36
N ASP A 327 -27.52 -16.93 14.43
CA ASP A 327 -26.87 -16.72 15.71
C ASP A 327 -25.57 -17.56 15.74
N ILE A 328 -24.43 -16.89 15.47
CA ILE A 328 -23.13 -17.55 15.40
C ILE A 328 -22.27 -17.13 16.59
N MET A 329 -21.77 -18.14 17.30
CA MET A 329 -20.86 -17.99 18.42
C MET A 329 -19.64 -18.91 18.23
N VAL A 330 -18.46 -18.38 18.41
CA VAL A 330 -17.21 -19.17 18.43
C VAL A 330 -16.83 -19.47 19.88
N VAL A 331 -16.43 -20.69 20.14
CA VAL A 331 -16.06 -21.15 21.50
C VAL A 331 -14.60 -21.54 21.50
N ASP A 332 -13.83 -21.01 22.45
CA ASP A 332 -12.43 -21.37 22.65
C ASP A 332 -12.31 -22.78 23.30
N ARG A 333 -11.09 -23.30 23.39
CA ARG A 333 -10.85 -24.59 24.08
C ARG A 333 -11.22 -24.60 25.56
N GLY A 334 -11.29 -23.44 26.20
CA GLY A 334 -11.73 -23.26 27.57
C GLY A 334 -13.25 -23.22 27.74
N GLY A 335 -14.01 -23.32 26.63
CA GLY A 335 -15.49 -23.22 26.65
C GLY A 335 -16.02 -21.81 26.72
N ARG A 336 -15.20 -20.79 26.52
CA ARG A 336 -15.61 -19.38 26.60
C ARG A 336 -16.04 -18.88 25.25
N PRO A 337 -17.14 -18.11 25.17
CA PRO A 337 -17.56 -17.48 23.93
C PRO A 337 -16.59 -16.36 23.53
N VAL A 338 -16.29 -16.27 22.24
CA VAL A 338 -15.39 -15.27 21.67
C VAL A 338 -16.15 -14.45 20.64
N GLN A 339 -15.94 -13.14 20.69
CA GLN A 339 -16.56 -12.22 19.76
C GLN A 339 -16.07 -12.46 18.34
N ILE A 340 -17.00 -12.50 17.39
CA ILE A 340 -16.75 -12.55 15.97
C ILE A 340 -16.79 -11.15 15.37
N ALA A 341 -15.99 -10.90 14.34
CA ALA A 341 -16.06 -9.69 13.52
C ALA A 341 -16.76 -10.03 12.21
N THR A 342 -17.84 -9.32 11.92
CA THR A 342 -18.65 -9.45 10.71
C THR A 342 -18.69 -8.14 9.95
N GLU A 343 -19.16 -8.17 8.71
CA GLU A 343 -19.31 -7.00 7.85
C GLU A 343 -20.49 -6.12 8.22
N SER A 344 -21.52 -6.73 8.82
CA SER A 344 -22.72 -6.01 9.19
C SER A 344 -22.55 -5.35 10.55
N GLU A 345 -22.99 -4.09 10.69
CA GLU A 345 -23.15 -3.43 11.97
C GLU A 345 -24.27 -4.07 12.79
N GLU A 346 -25.19 -4.77 12.12
CA GLU A 346 -26.26 -5.53 12.77
C GLU A 346 -25.73 -6.92 13.19
N LYS A 347 -25.84 -7.21 14.48
CA LYS A 347 -25.52 -8.54 15.02
C LYS A 347 -26.31 -9.61 14.28
N ASN A 348 -25.65 -10.71 13.97
CA ASN A 348 -26.25 -11.92 13.37
C ASN A 348 -26.65 -11.82 11.90
N LYS A 349 -26.32 -10.75 11.18
CA LYS A 349 -26.47 -10.68 9.72
C LYS A 349 -25.17 -10.97 9.01
N PHE A 350 -25.18 -11.91 8.08
CA PHE A 350 -24.05 -12.33 7.28
C PHE A 350 -24.38 -12.19 5.80
N TYR A 351 -23.46 -11.62 5.03
CA TYR A 351 -23.57 -11.63 3.59
C TYR A 351 -23.32 -13.04 3.04
N LEU A 352 -24.16 -13.41 2.08
CA LEU A 352 -23.97 -14.64 1.32
C LEU A 352 -23.08 -14.36 0.10
N TYR A 353 -21.98 -15.08 -0.01
CA TYR A 353 -21.06 -15.03 -1.12
C TYR A 353 -21.16 -16.31 -1.96
N SER A 354 -21.13 -16.18 -3.29
CA SER A 354 -20.89 -17.32 -4.18
C SER A 354 -19.41 -17.32 -4.59
N ILE A 355 -18.60 -18.13 -3.93
CA ILE A 355 -17.16 -18.19 -4.16
C ILE A 355 -16.78 -19.62 -4.59
N SER A 356 -16.06 -19.74 -5.69
CA SER A 356 -15.69 -21.05 -6.29
C SER A 356 -16.88 -21.99 -6.53
N GLY A 357 -18.07 -21.41 -6.80
CA GLY A 357 -19.30 -22.16 -7.03
C GLY A 357 -19.96 -22.69 -5.76
N GLN A 358 -19.55 -22.27 -4.58
CA GLN A 358 -20.12 -22.60 -3.28
C GLN A 358 -20.78 -21.37 -2.66
N ASN A 359 -21.90 -21.54 -1.99
CA ASN A 359 -22.57 -20.52 -1.21
C ASN A 359 -21.94 -20.46 0.19
N ILE A 360 -21.35 -19.33 0.56
CA ILE A 360 -20.49 -19.20 1.73
C ILE A 360 -20.85 -17.95 2.52
N ILE A 361 -20.88 -18.10 3.84
CA ILE A 361 -20.77 -16.98 4.79
C ILE A 361 -19.40 -17.03 5.46
N GLY A 362 -18.86 -15.88 5.79
CA GLY A 362 -17.54 -15.80 6.44
C GLY A 362 -17.47 -14.73 7.51
N PHE A 363 -16.56 -14.92 8.45
CA PHE A 363 -16.29 -13.98 9.54
C PHE A 363 -14.87 -14.17 10.09
N MET A 364 -14.42 -13.23 10.89
CA MET A 364 -13.15 -13.33 11.59
C MET A 364 -13.33 -13.53 13.10
N VAL A 365 -12.36 -14.17 13.70
CA VAL A 365 -12.24 -14.36 15.15
C VAL A 365 -10.81 -14.09 15.61
N GLY A 366 -10.66 -13.48 16.79
CA GLY A 366 -9.35 -13.16 17.38
C GLY A 366 -8.55 -14.34 17.91
N LEU A 367 -8.91 -15.58 17.58
CA LEU A 367 -8.25 -16.82 18.02
C LEU A 367 -7.42 -17.44 16.89
N LYS A 368 -6.36 -18.15 17.23
CA LYS A 368 -5.66 -19.04 16.29
C LYS A 368 -6.50 -20.29 16.00
N PRO A 369 -6.32 -20.95 14.84
CA PRO A 369 -7.11 -22.15 14.49
C PRO A 369 -7.08 -23.25 15.54
N ASN A 370 -5.94 -23.44 16.21
CA ASN A 370 -5.78 -24.45 17.24
C ASN A 370 -6.35 -24.05 18.62
N GLU A 371 -6.78 -22.83 18.81
CA GLU A 371 -7.42 -22.32 20.03
C GLU A 371 -8.95 -22.40 19.95
N ILE A 372 -9.49 -22.63 18.75
CA ILE A 372 -10.92 -22.76 18.52
C ILE A 372 -11.35 -24.19 18.80
N ARG A 373 -12.37 -24.37 19.63
CA ARG A 373 -12.99 -25.67 19.91
C ARG A 373 -14.15 -25.95 18.98
N ALA A 374 -15.07 -24.99 18.84
CA ALA A 374 -16.29 -25.17 18.11
C ALA A 374 -16.86 -23.85 17.60
N VAL A 375 -17.73 -23.94 16.60
CA VAL A 375 -18.65 -22.89 16.18
C VAL A 375 -20.06 -23.34 16.50
N LEU A 376 -20.80 -22.52 17.25
CA LEU A 376 -22.23 -22.75 17.48
C LEU A 376 -23.00 -21.94 16.45
N VAL A 377 -23.94 -22.56 15.76
CA VAL A 377 -24.85 -21.87 14.84
C VAL A 377 -26.27 -22.19 15.25
N ASN A 378 -27.03 -21.17 15.63
CA ASN A 378 -28.39 -21.32 16.16
C ASN A 378 -28.45 -22.35 17.30
N GLY A 379 -27.43 -22.36 18.16
CA GLY A 379 -27.32 -23.31 19.29
C GLY A 379 -26.79 -24.71 18.94
N GLN A 380 -26.58 -25.05 17.66
CA GLN A 380 -26.00 -26.33 17.25
C GLN A 380 -24.48 -26.24 17.17
N GLU A 381 -23.79 -27.19 17.82
CA GLU A 381 -22.33 -27.22 17.92
C GLU A 381 -21.71 -27.88 16.68
N ILE A 382 -20.81 -27.16 16.02
CA ILE A 382 -19.91 -27.64 14.96
C ILE A 382 -18.51 -27.72 15.56
N ARG A 383 -18.01 -28.91 15.83
CA ARG A 383 -16.67 -29.13 16.40
C ARG A 383 -15.60 -28.99 15.31
N LEU A 384 -14.49 -28.27 15.65
CA LEU A 384 -13.41 -27.95 14.71
C LEU A 384 -12.11 -28.73 15.01
#